data_49e382afa15b0777e1562f07d21ab378
#
_entry.id   49e382afa15b0777e1562f07d21ab378
#
_cell.length_a   1.000
_cell.length_b   1.000
_cell.length_c   1.000
_cell.angle_alpha   90.00
_cell.angle_beta   90.00
_cell.angle_gamma   90.00
#
_symmetry.space_group_name_H-M   'P 1'
#
loop_
_entity.id
_entity.type
_entity.pdbx_description
1 polymer ?
#
loop_
_entity_poly.entity_id
_entity_poly.type
_entity_poly.pdbx_seq_one_letter_code
_entity_poly.pdbx_strand_id
1 'polypeptide(L)'
;MNSVHRHAKQTRRCDSRSRSVRPKPQIVFLIFLGSVLTTLIVTARPATSNSPFLPNDLPFENPSGSHATFSTTGSIDLTNEFFQELGTNGRRCDSCHRPEEGWSITPEGLQERFQKTGGTDPVFRTNDGADSPNADVSTVKARRKAYSMLLSKGVIRVGIAIPANAEFELIAVDDPYGFASAAELSLFRRPLPSTNLNFLSTVMWDGRETFPDQTIHFDLSDQANSAITGHAQGQSLTDAQRERIVKFETALFTAQIHDRDAGELTARGAKGGPVNLSNQPFYIGINDIFGDSKTGAAFDPTVFSIYDAWKGVSGHGSDGARAAVARGEQLFNTKLINISGVSGINDEPAFGNPLVVKGTCTTCHDTPNSGNHSVAAPLDIGLTDVDRRTPDMPLYTLRNKTTGETRLTTDPGRALITGRWTDIGRFKGPILRGLAARAPYFHNGSAKDFQAVVDFYDSRLGVGFTGQEKADLIAFLRTL
;
A
#
# COMPACT_ATOMS: atom_id res chain seq x y z
N MET A 1 -54.04 40.46 17.30
CA MET A 1 -54.64 41.57 16.54
C MET A 1 -54.55 41.20 15.10
N ASN A 2 -55.66 40.76 14.61
CA ASN A 2 -56.42 41.07 13.40
C ASN A 2 -55.66 40.85 12.08
N SER A 3 -56.06 39.84 11.34
CA SER A 3 -57.24 39.63 10.47
C SER A 3 -57.02 40.39 9.12
N VAL A 4 -57.35 39.94 7.90
CA VAL A 4 -58.50 39.19 7.40
C VAL A 4 -58.22 38.87 5.90
N HIS A 5 -58.58 37.69 5.47
CA HIS A 5 -59.23 37.25 4.25
C HIS A 5 -59.49 38.21 3.08
N ARG A 6 -59.39 37.74 1.83
CA ARG A 6 -60.55 37.44 0.99
C ARG A 6 -60.28 36.74 -0.34
N HIS A 7 -61.15 35.78 -0.59
CA HIS A 7 -61.50 35.09 -1.82
C HIS A 7 -62.08 35.96 -2.95
N ALA A 8 -62.04 35.50 -4.20
CA ALA A 8 -63.17 35.33 -5.14
C ALA A 8 -62.64 34.81 -6.49
N LYS A 9 -63.03 33.63 -6.96
CA LYS A 9 -64.22 33.17 -7.75
C LYS A 9 -64.20 33.71 -9.22
N GLN A 10 -63.88 32.85 -10.18
CA GLN A 10 -64.79 32.13 -11.09
C GLN A 10 -65.63 32.99 -12.05
N THR A 11 -65.44 32.82 -13.36
CA THR A 11 -66.58 32.58 -14.29
C THR A 11 -66.08 31.93 -15.60
N ARG A 12 -66.91 30.97 -16.00
CA ARG A 12 -66.90 30.25 -17.34
C ARG A 12 -67.57 31.15 -18.39
N ARG A 13 -67.19 31.01 -19.66
CA ARG A 13 -68.15 31.08 -20.79
C ARG A 13 -67.68 30.12 -21.93
N CYS A 14 -68.61 29.26 -22.33
CA CYS A 14 -68.70 28.53 -23.60
C CYS A 14 -69.12 29.48 -24.75
N ASP A 15 -68.64 29.22 -25.94
CA ASP A 15 -69.49 29.05 -27.16
C ASP A 15 -68.56 28.71 -28.35
N SER A 16 -68.75 27.71 -28.97
CA SER A 16 -69.45 27.10 -30.13
C SER A 16 -68.86 27.46 -31.51
N ARG A 17 -68.53 26.31 -32.23
CA ARG A 17 -68.68 26.04 -33.67
C ARG A 17 -67.84 26.79 -34.70
N SER A 18 -66.94 25.99 -35.36
CA SER A 18 -67.22 25.67 -36.79
C SER A 18 -66.25 24.57 -37.26
N ARG A 19 -66.85 23.57 -37.94
CA ARG A 19 -66.15 22.49 -38.63
C ARG A 19 -65.53 23.05 -39.94
N SER A 20 -64.24 22.78 -40.21
CA SER A 20 -63.69 22.75 -41.52
C SER A 20 -62.83 21.50 -41.67
N VAL A 21 -63.28 20.63 -42.56
CA VAL A 21 -62.60 19.42 -43.02
C VAL A 21 -61.45 19.79 -43.92
N ARG A 22 -60.25 19.39 -43.59
CA ARG A 22 -59.12 19.36 -44.52
C ARG A 22 -58.40 18.02 -44.49
N PRO A 23 -57.81 17.59 -45.62
CA PRO A 23 -57.47 16.18 -45.88
C PRO A 23 -56.17 15.78 -45.15
N LYS A 24 -56.10 14.49 -44.83
CA LYS A 24 -54.94 13.81 -44.20
C LYS A 24 -53.73 13.83 -45.14
N PRO A 25 -52.52 14.22 -44.70
CA PRO A 25 -51.29 13.85 -45.38
C PRO A 25 -50.92 12.41 -45.02
N GLN A 26 -50.61 11.63 -46.03
CA GLN A 26 -49.98 10.31 -45.88
C GLN A 26 -48.57 10.51 -45.37
N ILE A 27 -48.29 10.01 -44.15
CA ILE A 27 -46.95 9.97 -43.58
C ILE A 27 -46.29 8.67 -44.09
N VAL A 28 -45.33 8.83 -44.99
CA VAL A 28 -44.41 7.76 -45.40
C VAL A 28 -43.42 7.56 -44.23
N PHE A 29 -43.53 6.42 -43.53
CA PHE A 29 -42.54 5.98 -42.57
C PHE A 29 -41.28 5.52 -43.32
N LEU A 30 -40.25 6.36 -43.37
CA LEU A 30 -38.90 5.92 -43.66
C LEU A 30 -38.33 5.27 -42.40
N ILE A 31 -38.28 3.95 -42.39
CA ILE A 31 -37.58 3.18 -41.37
C ILE A 31 -36.09 3.34 -41.64
N PHE A 32 -35.42 4.24 -40.88
CA PHE A 32 -33.97 4.25 -40.77
C PHE A 32 -33.60 3.06 -39.86
N LEU A 33 -33.13 1.97 -40.45
CA LEU A 33 -32.36 0.94 -39.70
C LEU A 33 -31.01 1.55 -39.32
N GLY A 34 -30.97 2.19 -38.18
CA GLY A 34 -29.73 2.54 -37.53
C GLY A 34 -29.07 1.28 -36.98
N SER A 35 -28.10 0.73 -37.69
CA SER A 35 -27.20 -0.29 -37.12
C SER A 35 -26.43 0.30 -35.97
N VAL A 36 -26.88 0.08 -34.74
CA VAL A 36 -26.09 0.29 -33.55
C VAL A 36 -24.99 -0.77 -33.54
N LEU A 37 -23.82 -0.41 -34.04
CA LEU A 37 -22.62 -1.21 -33.89
C LEU A 37 -22.21 -1.12 -32.41
N THR A 38 -22.72 -2.02 -31.59
CA THR A 38 -22.25 -2.24 -30.23
C THR A 38 -20.87 -2.86 -30.35
N THR A 39 -19.84 -2.02 -30.25
CA THR A 39 -18.47 -2.50 -30.08
C THR A 39 -18.41 -3.18 -28.72
N LEU A 40 -18.55 -4.51 -28.71
CA LEU A 40 -18.14 -5.31 -27.57
C LEU A 40 -16.63 -5.10 -27.42
N ILE A 41 -16.23 -4.30 -26.47
CA ILE A 41 -14.86 -4.33 -25.95
C ILE A 41 -14.76 -5.65 -25.19
N VAL A 42 -14.39 -6.71 -25.92
CA VAL A 42 -13.92 -7.94 -25.29
C VAL A 42 -12.59 -7.57 -24.65
N THR A 43 -12.61 -7.30 -23.35
CA THR A 43 -11.40 -7.32 -22.56
C THR A 43 -10.87 -8.75 -22.62
N ALA A 44 -9.96 -9.00 -23.56
CA ALA A 44 -9.24 -10.24 -23.62
C ALA A 44 -8.46 -10.37 -22.30
N ARG A 45 -8.98 -11.16 -21.37
CA ARG A 45 -8.14 -11.76 -20.33
C ARG A 45 -7.02 -12.45 -21.09
N PRO A 46 -5.75 -12.19 -20.78
CA PRO A 46 -4.69 -12.95 -21.40
C PRO A 46 -5.00 -14.42 -21.16
N ALA A 47 -5.17 -15.16 -22.25
CA ALA A 47 -5.24 -16.61 -22.19
C ALA A 47 -4.02 -17.03 -21.38
N THR A 48 -4.22 -17.87 -20.35
CA THR A 48 -3.14 -18.47 -19.60
C THR A 48 -2.26 -19.19 -20.60
N SER A 49 -1.22 -18.50 -21.06
CA SER A 49 -0.18 -19.16 -21.85
C SER A 49 0.45 -20.16 -20.87
N ASN A 50 0.60 -21.42 -21.29
CA ASN A 50 1.38 -22.43 -20.56
C ASN A 50 2.89 -22.07 -20.56
N SER A 51 3.24 -20.82 -20.79
CA SER A 51 4.60 -20.32 -20.71
C SER A 51 5.08 -20.34 -19.27
N PRO A 52 6.22 -20.93 -18.99
CA PRO A 52 6.86 -20.86 -17.68
C PRO A 52 7.42 -19.46 -17.36
N PHE A 53 7.23 -18.50 -18.27
CA PHE A 53 7.71 -17.13 -18.12
C PHE A 53 6.60 -16.11 -18.39
N LEU A 54 6.56 -15.03 -17.58
CA LEU A 54 5.81 -13.84 -17.91
C LEU A 54 6.75 -12.83 -18.58
N PRO A 55 6.31 -12.18 -19.68
CA PRO A 55 7.13 -11.15 -20.32
C PRO A 55 7.30 -9.95 -19.42
N ASN A 56 8.40 -9.23 -19.58
CA ASN A 56 8.57 -7.90 -18.99
C ASN A 56 7.50 -6.95 -19.49
N ASP A 57 7.14 -5.98 -18.63
CA ASP A 57 6.20 -4.91 -18.92
C ASP A 57 4.77 -5.40 -19.26
N LEU A 58 4.41 -6.64 -18.87
CA LEU A 58 3.04 -7.13 -18.97
C LEU A 58 2.13 -6.25 -18.09
N PRO A 59 1.12 -5.57 -18.67
CA PRO A 59 0.23 -4.71 -17.91
C PRO A 59 -0.72 -5.51 -17.01
N PHE A 60 -0.85 -5.07 -15.77
CA PHE A 60 -1.87 -5.50 -14.82
C PHE A 60 -2.72 -4.31 -14.41
N GLU A 61 -4.03 -4.42 -14.63
CA GLU A 61 -4.99 -3.36 -14.33
C GLU A 61 -5.13 -3.14 -12.82
N ASN A 62 -5.32 -1.87 -12.43
CA ASN A 62 -5.63 -1.46 -11.06
C ASN A 62 -6.58 -0.25 -11.05
N PRO A 63 -7.06 0.20 -9.87
CA PRO A 63 -8.01 1.31 -9.80
C PRO A 63 -7.53 2.63 -10.42
N SER A 64 -6.22 2.85 -10.55
CA SER A 64 -5.65 4.10 -11.11
C SER A 64 -5.22 3.99 -12.58
N GLY A 65 -5.21 2.79 -13.15
CA GLY A 65 -4.72 2.52 -14.51
C GLY A 65 -4.08 1.14 -14.58
N SER A 66 -2.80 1.04 -14.91
CA SER A 66 -2.09 -0.24 -14.90
C SER A 66 -0.65 -0.11 -14.42
N HIS A 67 -0.18 -1.15 -13.75
CA HIS A 67 1.22 -1.33 -13.37
C HIS A 67 1.84 -2.48 -14.17
N ALA A 68 3.16 -2.53 -14.17
CA ALA A 68 3.90 -3.64 -14.74
C ALA A 68 5.15 -3.93 -13.92
N THR A 69 5.74 -5.10 -14.19
CA THR A 69 7.01 -5.51 -13.61
C THR A 69 8.04 -5.71 -14.73
N PHE A 70 9.23 -5.20 -14.51
CA PHE A 70 10.43 -5.43 -15.33
C PHE A 70 11.42 -6.28 -14.53
N SER A 71 11.87 -7.37 -15.13
CA SER A 71 12.96 -8.20 -14.59
C SER A 71 14.24 -7.93 -15.35
N THR A 72 15.33 -7.64 -14.65
CA THR A 72 16.66 -7.46 -15.25
C THR A 72 17.23 -8.74 -15.89
N THR A 73 16.60 -9.89 -15.62
CA THR A 73 16.94 -11.19 -16.25
C THR A 73 16.21 -11.45 -17.58
N GLY A 74 15.40 -10.48 -18.05
CA GLY A 74 14.71 -10.52 -19.34
C GLY A 74 13.26 -11.00 -19.28
N SER A 75 12.88 -11.75 -18.26
CA SER A 75 11.50 -12.21 -18.03
C SER A 75 11.30 -12.62 -16.57
N ILE A 76 10.06 -12.80 -16.16
CA ILE A 76 9.68 -13.31 -14.83
C ILE A 76 9.58 -14.83 -14.94
N ASP A 77 10.53 -15.55 -14.32
CA ASP A 77 10.61 -17.00 -14.34
C ASP A 77 9.68 -17.64 -13.31
N LEU A 78 8.56 -18.21 -13.79
CA LEU A 78 7.57 -18.90 -12.94
C LEU A 78 8.03 -20.31 -12.50
N THR A 79 9.20 -20.77 -12.93
CA THR A 79 9.80 -22.04 -12.46
C THR A 79 10.70 -21.86 -11.26
N ASN A 80 10.96 -20.61 -10.84
CA ASN A 80 11.75 -20.30 -9.67
C ASN A 80 11.11 -20.88 -8.39
N GLU A 81 11.93 -21.16 -7.38
CA GLU A 81 11.50 -21.64 -6.06
C GLU A 81 10.42 -20.77 -5.42
N PHE A 82 10.37 -19.50 -5.74
CA PHE A 82 9.34 -18.56 -5.32
C PHE A 82 7.92 -19.05 -5.64
N PHE A 83 7.74 -19.78 -6.73
CA PHE A 83 6.48 -20.34 -7.19
C PHE A 83 6.27 -21.83 -6.85
N GLN A 84 7.15 -22.41 -6.03
CA GLN A 84 7.09 -23.82 -5.68
C GLN A 84 6.58 -24.03 -4.25
N GLU A 85 5.90 -25.16 -4.03
CA GLU A 85 5.48 -25.60 -2.70
C GLU A 85 6.68 -26.19 -1.95
N LEU A 86 7.38 -25.36 -1.20
CA LEU A 86 8.56 -25.79 -0.41
C LEU A 86 8.21 -26.09 1.07
N GLY A 87 6.96 -25.97 1.42
CA GLY A 87 6.44 -26.24 2.75
C GLY A 87 5.50 -27.43 2.79
N THR A 88 4.72 -27.56 3.88
CA THR A 88 3.79 -28.67 4.12
C THR A 88 2.32 -28.27 4.05
N ASN A 89 2.01 -26.98 3.95
CA ASN A 89 0.64 -26.47 4.00
C ASN A 89 0.09 -25.97 2.64
N GLY A 90 0.79 -26.28 1.53
CA GLY A 90 0.40 -25.93 0.16
C GLY A 90 0.67 -24.47 -0.22
N ARG A 91 1.35 -23.69 0.65
CA ARG A 91 1.73 -22.31 0.35
C ARG A 91 3.03 -22.22 -0.44
N ARG A 92 3.04 -21.24 -1.33
CA ARG A 92 4.20 -20.74 -2.09
C ARG A 92 4.33 -19.26 -1.79
N CYS A 93 5.44 -18.63 -2.15
CA CYS A 93 5.58 -17.17 -1.95
C CYS A 93 4.50 -16.40 -2.72
N ASP A 94 4.17 -16.82 -3.94
CA ASP A 94 3.11 -16.23 -4.76
C ASP A 94 1.68 -16.47 -4.21
N SER A 95 1.51 -17.26 -3.15
CA SER A 95 0.23 -17.30 -2.44
C SER A 95 -0.15 -15.95 -1.82
N CYS A 96 0.87 -15.15 -1.45
CA CYS A 96 0.72 -13.81 -0.87
C CYS A 96 1.42 -12.71 -1.65
N HIS A 97 2.29 -13.03 -2.64
CA HIS A 97 3.06 -12.07 -3.41
C HIS A 97 2.76 -12.22 -4.90
N ARG A 98 1.59 -11.69 -5.30
CA ARG A 98 1.03 -11.88 -6.62
C ARG A 98 1.47 -10.77 -7.59
N PRO A 99 1.99 -11.11 -8.78
CA PRO A 99 2.39 -10.10 -9.77
C PRO A 99 1.27 -9.10 -10.11
N GLU A 100 0.06 -9.60 -10.28
CA GLU A 100 -1.13 -8.80 -10.61
C GLU A 100 -1.62 -7.90 -9.47
N GLU A 101 -1.16 -8.12 -8.25
CA GLU A 101 -1.46 -7.32 -7.05
C GLU A 101 -0.22 -6.55 -6.57
N GLY A 102 0.69 -6.21 -7.49
CA GLY A 102 1.92 -5.48 -7.19
C GLY A 102 2.86 -6.23 -6.25
N TRP A 103 2.92 -7.56 -6.37
CA TRP A 103 3.74 -8.48 -5.54
C TRP A 103 3.36 -8.43 -4.05
N SER A 104 2.09 -8.21 -3.76
CA SER A 104 1.46 -8.28 -2.45
C SER A 104 0.11 -8.99 -2.58
N ILE A 105 -0.83 -8.72 -1.67
CA ILE A 105 -2.22 -9.18 -1.75
C ILE A 105 -3.19 -8.02 -1.57
N THR A 106 -4.37 -8.13 -2.17
CA THR A 106 -5.46 -7.16 -2.02
C THR A 106 -6.70 -7.82 -1.44
N PRO A 107 -7.55 -7.08 -0.70
CA PRO A 107 -8.84 -7.61 -0.25
C PRO A 107 -9.70 -8.13 -1.39
N GLU A 108 -9.70 -7.46 -2.55
CA GLU A 108 -10.45 -7.85 -3.74
C GLU A 108 -10.02 -9.22 -4.24
N GLY A 109 -8.71 -9.42 -4.46
CA GLY A 109 -8.16 -10.69 -4.92
C GLY A 109 -8.39 -11.82 -3.90
N LEU A 110 -8.29 -11.52 -2.61
CA LEU A 110 -8.58 -12.48 -1.54
C LEU A 110 -10.06 -12.86 -1.48
N GLN A 111 -10.98 -11.91 -1.67
CA GLN A 111 -12.41 -12.19 -1.73
C GLN A 111 -12.78 -13.05 -2.93
N GLU A 112 -12.18 -12.80 -4.11
CA GLU A 112 -12.36 -13.67 -5.28
C GLU A 112 -11.86 -15.09 -5.01
N ARG A 113 -10.68 -15.24 -4.43
CA ARG A 113 -10.13 -16.56 -4.06
C ARG A 113 -11.01 -17.26 -3.04
N PHE A 114 -11.53 -16.52 -2.06
CA PHE A 114 -12.47 -17.07 -1.07
C PHE A 114 -13.77 -17.54 -1.73
N GLN A 115 -14.34 -16.76 -2.65
CA GLN A 115 -15.55 -17.14 -3.38
C GLN A 115 -15.35 -18.40 -4.22
N LYS A 116 -14.20 -18.52 -4.90
CA LYS A 116 -13.85 -19.68 -5.75
C LYS A 116 -13.63 -20.97 -4.95
N THR A 117 -13.06 -20.86 -3.75
CA THR A 117 -12.58 -22.03 -2.98
C THR A 117 -13.34 -22.27 -1.67
N GLY A 118 -14.28 -21.40 -1.30
CA GLY A 118 -14.94 -21.46 0.00
C GLY A 118 -13.96 -21.29 1.16
N GLY A 119 -12.80 -20.61 0.95
CA GLY A 119 -11.76 -20.38 1.94
C GLY A 119 -10.83 -21.58 2.18
N THR A 120 -10.64 -22.45 1.17
CA THR A 120 -9.67 -23.56 1.22
C THR A 120 -8.40 -23.30 0.41
N ASP A 121 -8.33 -22.18 -0.33
CA ASP A 121 -7.10 -21.74 -1.00
C ASP A 121 -5.93 -21.68 0.00
N PRO A 122 -4.70 -22.00 -0.42
CA PRO A 122 -3.52 -22.00 0.46
C PRO A 122 -3.25 -20.71 1.24
N VAL A 123 -3.72 -19.54 0.76
CA VAL A 123 -3.60 -18.29 1.53
C VAL A 123 -4.38 -18.34 2.85
N PHE A 124 -5.49 -19.10 2.88
CA PHE A 124 -6.35 -19.23 4.06
C PHE A 124 -5.84 -20.38 4.96
N ARG A 125 -4.92 -20.07 5.86
CA ARG A 125 -4.38 -20.99 6.86
C ARG A 125 -4.49 -20.38 8.24
N THR A 126 -4.65 -21.21 9.27
CA THR A 126 -4.86 -20.75 10.65
C THR A 126 -3.59 -20.23 11.32
N ASN A 127 -2.41 -20.62 10.85
CA ASN A 127 -1.14 -20.15 11.43
C ASN A 127 -0.97 -18.63 11.37
N ASP A 128 -1.38 -18.00 10.27
CA ASP A 128 -1.21 -16.56 10.07
C ASP A 128 -2.30 -15.86 9.22
N GLY A 129 -3.09 -16.61 8.44
CA GLY A 129 -4.19 -16.04 7.65
C GLY A 129 -5.45 -15.81 8.49
N ALA A 130 -5.64 -16.54 9.58
CA ALA A 130 -6.79 -16.38 10.46
C ALA A 130 -6.55 -15.31 11.53
N ASP A 131 -7.64 -14.73 12.03
CA ASP A 131 -7.63 -13.71 13.09
C ASP A 131 -7.16 -14.28 14.43
N SER A 132 -7.24 -15.58 14.59
CA SER A 132 -6.70 -16.36 15.71
C SER A 132 -6.26 -17.75 15.23
N PRO A 133 -5.16 -18.33 15.74
CA PRO A 133 -4.76 -19.71 15.40
C PRO A 133 -5.78 -20.75 15.87
N ASN A 134 -6.62 -20.40 16.84
CA ASN A 134 -7.69 -21.25 17.39
C ASN A 134 -9.05 -21.01 16.69
N ALA A 135 -9.10 -20.24 15.62
CA ALA A 135 -10.35 -19.91 14.93
C ALA A 135 -10.98 -21.19 14.32
N ASP A 136 -12.32 -21.29 14.44
CA ASP A 136 -13.08 -22.35 13.76
C ASP A 136 -13.08 -22.14 12.25
N VAL A 137 -12.60 -23.14 11.52
CA VAL A 137 -12.56 -23.18 10.04
C VAL A 137 -13.33 -24.37 9.45
N SER A 138 -14.22 -24.98 10.22
CA SER A 138 -14.93 -26.19 9.86
C SER A 138 -15.94 -26.00 8.71
N THR A 139 -16.56 -24.82 8.62
CA THR A 139 -17.55 -24.49 7.59
C THR A 139 -17.14 -23.26 6.80
N VAL A 140 -17.72 -23.04 5.61
CA VAL A 140 -17.49 -21.81 4.82
C VAL A 140 -17.82 -20.56 5.61
N LYS A 141 -18.92 -20.59 6.40
CA LYS A 141 -19.31 -19.47 7.26
C LYS A 141 -18.28 -19.22 8.38
N ALA A 142 -17.80 -20.28 9.01
CA ALA A 142 -16.77 -20.20 10.04
C ALA A 142 -15.45 -19.66 9.46
N ARG A 143 -15.01 -20.18 8.30
CA ARG A 143 -13.84 -19.67 7.57
C ARG A 143 -13.94 -18.20 7.22
N ARG A 144 -15.10 -17.73 6.71
CA ARG A 144 -15.30 -16.30 6.41
C ARG A 144 -15.13 -15.41 7.66
N LYS A 145 -15.57 -15.89 8.82
CA LYS A 145 -15.35 -15.20 10.10
C LYS A 145 -13.88 -15.28 10.51
N ALA A 146 -13.28 -16.44 10.46
CA ALA A 146 -11.89 -16.70 10.88
C ALA A 146 -10.85 -15.88 10.07
N TYR A 147 -11.15 -15.57 8.80
CA TYR A 147 -10.27 -14.82 7.90
C TYR A 147 -10.76 -13.38 7.68
N SER A 148 -11.49 -12.80 8.64
CA SER A 148 -12.14 -11.50 8.43
C SER A 148 -11.16 -10.35 8.22
N MET A 149 -10.06 -10.31 8.95
CA MET A 149 -9.01 -9.30 8.80
C MET A 149 -8.25 -9.45 7.47
N LEU A 150 -7.94 -10.67 7.08
CA LEU A 150 -7.32 -10.96 5.79
C LEU A 150 -8.24 -10.51 4.63
N LEU A 151 -9.54 -10.87 4.70
CA LEU A 151 -10.54 -10.56 3.65
C LEU A 151 -10.89 -9.07 3.56
N SER A 152 -10.79 -8.31 4.66
CA SER A 152 -11.20 -6.90 4.70
C SER A 152 -10.05 -5.91 4.52
N LYS A 153 -8.86 -6.24 5.03
CA LYS A 153 -7.69 -5.35 5.06
C LYS A 153 -6.46 -5.93 4.37
N GLY A 154 -6.51 -7.19 3.94
CA GLY A 154 -5.35 -7.88 3.36
C GLY A 154 -4.19 -8.00 4.34
N VAL A 155 -4.47 -8.11 5.64
CA VAL A 155 -3.46 -8.30 6.69
C VAL A 155 -3.39 -9.76 7.12
N ILE A 156 -2.19 -10.22 7.41
CA ILE A 156 -1.94 -11.49 8.08
C ILE A 156 -1.69 -11.25 9.57
N ARG A 157 -1.97 -12.24 10.39
CA ARG A 157 -1.63 -12.23 11.80
C ARG A 157 -0.16 -12.67 11.99
N VAL A 158 0.65 -11.81 12.57
CA VAL A 158 2.04 -12.10 12.92
C VAL A 158 2.13 -12.29 14.42
N GLY A 159 2.48 -13.50 14.87
CA GLY A 159 2.67 -13.84 16.29
C GLY A 159 4.09 -13.49 16.72
N ILE A 160 4.25 -12.56 17.70
CA ILE A 160 5.55 -12.23 18.26
C ILE A 160 5.42 -12.12 19.79
N ALA A 161 6.32 -12.79 20.53
CA ALA A 161 6.42 -12.66 21.97
C ALA A 161 7.04 -11.31 22.38
N ILE A 162 6.72 -10.85 23.59
CA ILE A 162 7.48 -9.77 24.20
C ILE A 162 8.85 -10.35 24.62
N PRO A 163 9.97 -9.72 24.21
CA PRO A 163 11.30 -10.22 24.56
C PRO A 163 11.50 -10.32 26.09
N ALA A 164 12.12 -11.39 26.55
CA ALA A 164 12.34 -11.60 27.98
C ALA A 164 13.11 -10.45 28.66
N ASN A 165 14.02 -9.85 27.92
CA ASN A 165 14.85 -8.71 28.35
C ASN A 165 14.22 -7.34 28.04
N ALA A 166 12.95 -7.28 27.59
CA ALA A 166 12.29 -6.03 27.28
C ALA A 166 12.21 -5.10 28.50
N GLU A 167 12.39 -3.80 28.25
CA GLU A 167 12.22 -2.73 29.25
C GLU A 167 10.77 -2.57 29.70
N PHE A 168 9.84 -3.30 29.10
CA PHE A 168 8.39 -3.22 29.32
C PHE A 168 7.77 -4.59 29.50
N GLU A 169 6.55 -4.59 30.01
CA GLU A 169 5.71 -5.77 30.20
C GLU A 169 4.28 -5.49 29.73
N LEU A 170 3.54 -6.55 29.38
CA LEU A 170 2.11 -6.49 29.07
C LEU A 170 1.31 -6.55 30.39
N ILE A 171 0.54 -5.50 30.67
CA ILE A 171 -0.32 -5.46 31.89
C ILE A 171 -1.81 -5.65 31.57
N ALA A 172 -2.24 -5.38 30.33
CA ALA A 172 -3.59 -5.67 29.87
C ALA A 172 -3.63 -5.86 28.36
N VAL A 173 -4.58 -6.65 27.89
CA VAL A 173 -4.88 -6.85 26.47
C VAL A 173 -6.40 -6.81 26.26
N ASP A 174 -6.82 -6.04 25.27
CA ASP A 174 -8.18 -6.06 24.73
C ASP A 174 -8.08 -6.63 23.31
N ASP A 175 -8.23 -7.97 23.19
CA ASP A 175 -8.14 -8.70 21.94
C ASP A 175 -9.53 -9.22 21.54
N PRO A 176 -10.11 -8.73 20.43
CA PRO A 176 -11.43 -9.18 19.97
C PRO A 176 -11.46 -10.67 19.57
N TYR A 177 -10.29 -11.30 19.42
CA TYR A 177 -10.15 -12.71 19.03
C TYR A 177 -9.77 -13.64 20.20
N GLY A 178 -9.46 -13.08 21.37
CA GLY A 178 -9.27 -13.80 22.63
C GLY A 178 -8.04 -14.72 22.66
N PHE A 179 -6.97 -14.39 21.92
CA PHE A 179 -5.77 -15.22 21.83
C PHE A 179 -4.51 -14.53 22.37
N ALA A 180 -4.36 -13.22 22.13
CA ALA A 180 -3.11 -12.53 22.39
C ALA A 180 -2.68 -12.55 23.87
N SER A 181 -1.39 -12.75 24.10
CA SER A 181 -0.75 -12.77 25.42
C SER A 181 0.68 -12.23 25.33
N ALA A 182 1.38 -12.08 26.44
CA ALA A 182 2.80 -11.71 26.46
C ALA A 182 3.69 -12.74 25.75
N ALA A 183 3.30 -14.01 25.74
CA ALA A 183 4.02 -15.07 25.05
C ALA A 183 3.84 -15.02 23.52
N GLU A 184 2.72 -14.46 23.06
CA GLU A 184 2.46 -14.26 21.64
C GLU A 184 1.40 -13.16 21.46
N LEU A 185 1.83 -11.97 21.05
CA LEU A 185 0.93 -10.91 20.61
C LEU A 185 0.37 -11.23 19.21
N SER A 186 -0.84 -10.79 18.93
CA SER A 186 -1.46 -10.88 17.59
C SER A 186 -1.31 -9.55 16.87
N LEU A 187 -0.39 -9.47 15.91
CA LEU A 187 -0.08 -8.27 15.15
C LEU A 187 -0.63 -8.43 13.74
N PHE A 188 -1.48 -7.50 13.30
CA PHE A 188 -2.12 -7.57 11.98
C PHE A 188 -1.36 -6.68 11.00
N ARG A 189 -0.62 -7.30 10.07
CA ARG A 189 0.27 -6.59 9.16
C ARG A 189 0.06 -7.01 7.72
N ARG A 190 0.15 -6.04 6.81
CA ARG A 190 0.12 -6.29 5.38
C ARG A 190 1.41 -6.95 4.92
N PRO A 191 1.36 -7.96 4.04
CA PRO A 191 2.55 -8.44 3.35
C PRO A 191 3.21 -7.28 2.57
N LEU A 192 4.50 -7.07 2.80
CA LEU A 192 5.30 -6.15 2.00
C LEU A 192 5.50 -6.74 0.60
N PRO A 193 5.63 -5.92 -0.46
CA PRO A 193 5.84 -6.44 -1.80
C PRO A 193 7.21 -7.11 -1.96
N SER A 194 7.26 -8.24 -2.66
CA SER A 194 8.50 -8.94 -3.06
C SER A 194 9.07 -8.41 -4.37
N THR A 195 9.13 -7.09 -4.51
CA THR A 195 9.68 -6.39 -5.68
C THR A 195 10.33 -5.09 -5.23
N ASN A 196 11.18 -4.52 -6.07
CA ASN A 196 11.94 -3.30 -5.74
C ASN A 196 12.91 -3.49 -4.56
N LEU A 197 13.30 -4.71 -4.25
CA LEU A 197 14.07 -5.03 -3.05
C LEU A 197 15.51 -4.49 -3.10
N ASN A 198 16.02 -4.16 -4.28
CA ASN A 198 17.31 -3.48 -4.43
C ASN A 198 17.36 -2.08 -3.77
N PHE A 199 16.21 -1.50 -3.42
CA PHE A 199 16.13 -0.20 -2.75
C PHE A 199 15.93 -0.32 -1.22
N LEU A 200 16.06 -1.51 -0.64
CA LEU A 200 15.86 -1.70 0.79
C LEU A 200 17.09 -1.30 1.61
N SER A 201 16.82 -0.65 2.73
CA SER A 201 17.74 -0.49 3.86
C SER A 201 17.30 -1.29 5.09
N THR A 202 16.08 -1.84 5.07
CA THR A 202 15.48 -2.58 6.19
C THR A 202 14.51 -3.63 5.66
N VAL A 203 14.60 -4.86 6.16
CA VAL A 203 13.72 -5.98 5.82
C VAL A 203 12.67 -6.16 6.91
N MET A 204 11.42 -6.42 6.52
CA MET A 204 10.20 -6.46 7.34
C MET A 204 9.78 -5.11 7.94
N TRP A 205 8.51 -4.97 8.36
CA TRP A 205 7.95 -3.73 8.91
C TRP A 205 8.67 -3.25 10.18
N ASP A 206 9.05 -4.17 11.04
CA ASP A 206 9.75 -3.93 12.31
C ASP A 206 11.26 -4.10 12.23
N GLY A 207 11.77 -4.46 11.04
CA GLY A 207 13.20 -4.69 10.80
C GLY A 207 13.74 -5.96 11.48
N ARG A 208 12.87 -6.94 11.80
CA ARG A 208 13.32 -8.18 12.48
C ARG A 208 14.27 -9.04 11.66
N GLU A 209 14.23 -8.89 10.34
CA GLU A 209 15.14 -9.56 9.40
C GLU A 209 16.25 -8.60 8.89
N THR A 210 16.61 -7.59 9.69
CA THR A 210 17.73 -6.69 9.39
C THR A 210 18.76 -6.83 10.48
N PHE A 211 19.88 -7.43 10.14
CA PHE A 211 20.91 -7.78 11.09
C PHE A 211 22.07 -6.75 11.05
N PRO A 212 22.58 -6.31 12.20
CA PRO A 212 23.76 -5.45 12.25
C PRO A 212 24.93 -6.10 11.50
N ASP A 213 25.68 -5.29 10.78
CA ASP A 213 26.90 -5.70 10.06
C ASP A 213 26.68 -6.74 8.94
N GLN A 214 25.42 -6.99 8.53
CA GLN A 214 25.08 -7.84 7.41
C GLN A 214 24.67 -7.02 6.18
N THR A 215 24.68 -7.68 5.03
CA THR A 215 24.20 -7.10 3.78
C THR A 215 22.71 -7.33 3.62
N ILE A 216 22.02 -6.47 2.86
CA ILE A 216 20.61 -6.69 2.49
C ILE A 216 20.41 -8.04 1.78
N HIS A 217 21.41 -8.52 1.02
CA HIS A 217 21.37 -9.84 0.42
C HIS A 217 21.30 -10.96 1.46
N PHE A 218 22.11 -10.85 2.53
CA PHE A 218 22.03 -11.79 3.66
C PHE A 218 20.67 -11.71 4.34
N ASP A 219 20.19 -10.50 4.64
CA ASP A 219 18.92 -10.25 5.30
C ASP A 219 17.73 -10.86 4.50
N LEU A 220 17.72 -10.67 3.18
CA LEU A 220 16.71 -11.28 2.30
C LEU A 220 16.82 -12.81 2.24
N SER A 221 18.04 -13.35 2.29
CA SER A 221 18.28 -14.80 2.31
C SER A 221 17.74 -15.44 3.60
N ASP A 222 17.94 -14.77 4.75
CA ASP A 222 17.40 -15.22 6.03
C ASP A 222 15.87 -15.06 6.05
N GLN A 223 15.34 -13.95 5.56
CA GLN A 223 13.91 -13.72 5.43
C GLN A 223 13.22 -14.78 4.55
N ALA A 224 13.81 -15.16 3.42
CA ALA A 224 13.26 -16.22 2.57
C ALA A 224 13.16 -17.56 3.31
N ASN A 225 14.18 -17.90 4.11
CA ASN A 225 14.15 -19.08 4.96
C ASN A 225 13.09 -18.99 6.06
N SER A 226 13.00 -17.86 6.76
CA SER A 226 12.00 -17.60 7.79
C SER A 226 10.57 -17.67 7.24
N ALA A 227 10.35 -17.19 6.00
CA ALA A 227 9.05 -17.28 5.33
C ALA A 227 8.64 -18.73 5.06
N ILE A 228 9.56 -19.58 4.61
CA ILE A 228 9.26 -21.00 4.35
C ILE A 228 9.01 -21.75 5.66
N THR A 229 9.84 -21.57 6.67
CA THR A 229 9.67 -22.28 7.95
C THR A 229 8.43 -21.79 8.72
N GLY A 230 8.12 -20.52 8.71
CA GLY A 230 6.97 -19.90 9.38
C GLY A 230 5.67 -20.00 8.58
N HIS A 231 5.60 -19.33 7.44
CA HIS A 231 4.34 -19.21 6.67
C HIS A 231 3.97 -20.48 5.93
N ALA A 232 4.94 -21.17 5.31
CA ALA A 232 4.71 -22.41 4.56
C ALA A 232 4.88 -23.68 5.44
N GLN A 233 5.34 -23.55 6.68
CA GLN A 233 5.57 -24.64 7.62
C GLN A 233 6.49 -25.72 7.04
N GLY A 234 7.53 -25.29 6.32
CA GLY A 234 8.51 -26.14 5.67
C GLY A 234 9.77 -26.35 6.49
N GLN A 235 10.71 -27.11 5.90
CA GLN A 235 12.07 -27.23 6.40
C GLN A 235 12.91 -26.04 5.94
N SER A 236 14.05 -25.80 6.61
CA SER A 236 15.00 -24.79 6.19
C SER A 236 15.43 -25.00 4.75
N LEU A 237 15.47 -23.90 3.99
CA LEU A 237 15.96 -23.89 2.61
C LEU A 237 17.46 -24.18 2.56
N THR A 238 17.89 -24.84 1.51
CA THR A 238 19.32 -24.92 1.16
C THR A 238 19.83 -23.54 0.72
N ASP A 239 21.13 -23.30 0.86
CA ASP A 239 21.74 -22.04 0.42
C ASP A 239 21.49 -21.76 -1.07
N ALA A 240 21.50 -22.80 -1.92
CA ALA A 240 21.21 -22.68 -3.33
C ALA A 240 19.77 -22.23 -3.60
N GLN A 241 18.78 -22.68 -2.83
CA GLN A 241 17.40 -22.25 -2.95
C GLN A 241 17.22 -20.80 -2.49
N ARG A 242 17.82 -20.42 -1.34
CA ARG A 242 17.83 -19.05 -0.85
C ARG A 242 18.41 -18.10 -1.89
N GLU A 243 19.57 -18.44 -2.43
CA GLU A 243 20.25 -17.64 -3.46
C GLU A 243 19.40 -17.44 -4.71
N ARG A 244 18.71 -18.49 -5.20
CA ARG A 244 17.84 -18.38 -6.36
C ARG A 244 16.59 -17.51 -6.08
N ILE A 245 16.01 -17.61 -4.89
CA ILE A 245 14.88 -16.75 -4.48
C ILE A 245 15.34 -15.30 -4.41
N VAL A 246 16.44 -15.00 -3.71
CA VAL A 246 16.93 -13.62 -3.57
C VAL A 246 17.33 -13.01 -4.89
N LYS A 247 18.01 -13.75 -5.77
CA LYS A 247 18.32 -13.29 -7.13
C LYS A 247 17.07 -12.98 -7.95
N PHE A 248 16.04 -13.81 -7.81
CA PHE A 248 14.76 -13.59 -8.47
C PHE A 248 14.11 -12.30 -7.98
N GLU A 249 13.90 -12.15 -6.66
CA GLU A 249 13.22 -11.01 -6.07
C GLU A 249 13.96 -9.68 -6.30
N THR A 250 15.30 -9.68 -6.21
CA THR A 250 16.11 -8.48 -6.43
C THR A 250 16.21 -8.07 -7.89
N ALA A 251 15.92 -8.98 -8.83
CA ALA A 251 15.83 -8.65 -10.25
C ALA A 251 14.52 -7.95 -10.64
N LEU A 252 13.51 -7.93 -9.76
CA LEU A 252 12.17 -7.42 -10.06
C LEU A 252 12.01 -5.95 -9.71
N PHE A 253 11.52 -5.16 -10.67
CA PHE A 253 11.16 -3.76 -10.50
C PHE A 253 9.71 -3.56 -10.94
N THR A 254 8.88 -2.99 -10.07
CA THR A 254 7.44 -2.78 -10.32
C THR A 254 7.09 -1.32 -10.10
N ALA A 255 6.37 -0.75 -11.05
CA ALA A 255 5.85 0.61 -10.99
C ALA A 255 4.60 0.76 -11.85
N GLN A 256 3.86 1.83 -11.64
CA GLN A 256 2.77 2.24 -12.51
C GLN A 256 3.32 2.58 -13.90
N ILE A 257 2.65 2.14 -14.97
CA ILE A 257 3.01 2.44 -16.36
C ILE A 257 2.02 3.35 -17.05
N HIS A 258 0.76 3.29 -16.64
CA HIS A 258 -0.33 4.07 -17.20
C HIS A 258 -1.23 4.58 -16.08
N ASP A 259 -1.63 5.84 -16.15
CA ASP A 259 -2.64 6.47 -15.30
C ASP A 259 -3.89 6.79 -16.14
N ARG A 260 -5.10 6.55 -15.59
CA ARG A 260 -6.35 6.73 -16.34
C ARG A 260 -6.56 8.14 -16.89
N ASP A 261 -6.06 9.14 -16.16
CA ASP A 261 -6.25 10.55 -16.52
C ASP A 261 -5.04 11.09 -17.28
N ALA A 262 -3.81 10.79 -16.81
CA ALA A 262 -2.57 11.31 -17.40
C ALA A 262 -2.08 10.48 -18.61
N GLY A 263 -2.56 9.24 -18.78
CA GLY A 263 -2.13 8.31 -19.84
C GLY A 263 -0.78 7.68 -19.54
N GLU A 264 0.00 7.39 -20.58
CA GLU A 264 1.31 6.78 -20.49
C GLU A 264 2.28 7.61 -19.63
N LEU A 265 2.90 6.97 -18.62
CA LEU A 265 3.75 7.65 -17.63
C LEU A 265 5.18 7.92 -18.12
N THR A 266 5.49 7.51 -19.35
CA THR A 266 6.73 7.89 -20.07
C THR A 266 6.49 8.96 -21.14
N ALA A 267 5.24 9.38 -21.35
CA ALA A 267 4.90 10.37 -22.36
C ALA A 267 5.65 11.68 -22.14
N ARG A 268 5.99 12.36 -23.25
CA ARG A 268 6.68 13.66 -23.24
C ARG A 268 8.00 13.69 -22.44
N GLY A 269 8.68 12.57 -22.33
CA GLY A 269 9.99 12.48 -21.65
C GLY A 269 9.92 12.29 -20.14
N ALA A 270 8.74 12.02 -19.57
CA ALA A 270 8.62 11.59 -18.18
C ALA A 270 9.29 10.22 -17.97
N LYS A 271 9.69 9.94 -16.72
CA LYS A 271 10.49 8.76 -16.34
C LYS A 271 9.71 7.78 -15.46
N GLY A 272 8.38 7.66 -15.69
CA GLY A 272 7.56 6.65 -15.03
C GLY A 272 7.91 5.23 -15.47
N GLY A 273 7.28 4.25 -14.82
CA GLY A 273 7.42 2.83 -15.17
C GLY A 273 8.62 2.11 -14.57
N PRO A 274 8.60 0.75 -14.63
CA PRO A 274 9.57 -0.10 -13.96
C PRO A 274 10.96 -0.08 -14.63
N VAL A 275 11.04 0.12 -15.95
CA VAL A 275 12.32 0.19 -16.68
C VAL A 275 13.14 1.41 -16.22
N ASN A 276 12.52 2.58 -16.13
CA ASN A 276 13.20 3.76 -15.61
C ASN A 276 13.57 3.61 -14.13
N LEU A 277 12.73 2.93 -13.36
CA LEU A 277 13.00 2.63 -11.96
C LEU A 277 14.22 1.70 -11.81
N SER A 278 14.36 0.65 -12.64
CA SER A 278 15.47 -0.30 -12.56
C SER A 278 16.84 0.35 -12.80
N ASN A 279 16.86 1.52 -13.43
CA ASN A 279 18.09 2.27 -13.72
C ASN A 279 18.45 3.29 -12.61
N GLN A 280 17.65 3.39 -11.52
CA GLN A 280 17.95 4.30 -10.42
C GLN A 280 19.11 3.75 -9.59
N PRO A 281 20.11 4.58 -9.25
CA PRO A 281 21.18 4.17 -8.35
C PRO A 281 20.62 4.00 -6.94
N PHE A 282 21.14 3.02 -6.21
CA PHE A 282 20.87 2.86 -4.78
C PHE A 282 22.12 2.34 -4.05
N TYR A 283 22.33 2.86 -2.88
CA TYR A 283 23.23 2.34 -1.83
C TYR A 283 22.73 2.88 -0.48
N ILE A 284 23.02 2.16 0.59
CA ILE A 284 22.61 2.57 1.95
C ILE A 284 23.25 3.91 2.28
N GLY A 285 22.43 4.88 2.68
CA GLY A 285 22.85 6.25 2.99
C GLY A 285 22.90 7.19 1.79
N ILE A 286 22.34 6.79 0.62
CA ILE A 286 22.14 7.71 -0.50
C ILE A 286 21.20 8.85 -0.09
N ASN A 287 21.63 10.08 -0.25
CA ASN A 287 20.85 11.28 0.08
C ASN A 287 20.25 11.27 1.50
N ASP A 288 20.97 10.66 2.46
CA ASP A 288 20.53 10.66 3.85
C ASP A 288 20.43 12.09 4.39
N ILE A 289 19.51 12.35 5.30
CA ILE A 289 19.29 13.68 5.89
C ILE A 289 20.48 14.21 6.68
N PHE A 290 21.39 13.33 7.11
CA PHE A 290 22.67 13.70 7.72
C PHE A 290 23.80 13.85 6.71
N GLY A 291 23.52 13.72 5.43
CA GLY A 291 24.48 13.72 4.33
C GLY A 291 24.70 12.35 3.73
N ASP A 292 24.95 12.35 2.44
CA ASP A 292 25.17 11.15 1.66
C ASP A 292 26.43 10.41 2.14
N SER A 293 26.27 9.16 2.57
CA SER A 293 27.33 8.37 3.20
C SER A 293 28.51 8.04 2.28
N LYS A 294 28.30 8.06 0.95
CA LYS A 294 29.30 7.70 -0.05
C LYS A 294 29.96 8.92 -0.70
N THR A 295 29.19 9.97 -0.96
CA THR A 295 29.66 11.14 -1.69
C THR A 295 29.96 12.33 -0.77
N GLY A 296 29.42 12.34 0.45
CA GLY A 296 29.48 13.48 1.35
C GLY A 296 28.60 14.66 0.93
N ALA A 297 27.74 14.48 -0.08
CA ALA A 297 26.82 15.53 -0.51
C ALA A 297 25.80 15.83 0.59
N ALA A 298 25.42 17.10 0.70
CA ALA A 298 24.35 17.50 1.59
C ALA A 298 23.01 16.91 1.12
N PHE A 299 22.08 16.70 2.07
CA PHE A 299 20.72 16.26 1.76
C PHE A 299 20.03 17.17 0.74
N ASP A 300 19.52 16.58 -0.33
CA ASP A 300 18.67 17.23 -1.31
C ASP A 300 17.20 16.77 -1.10
N PRO A 301 16.27 17.65 -0.73
CA PRO A 301 14.87 17.29 -0.58
C PRO A 301 14.16 17.03 -1.90
N THR A 302 14.76 17.34 -3.07
CA THR A 302 14.12 17.14 -4.39
C THR A 302 14.38 15.74 -4.95
N VAL A 303 14.09 14.71 -4.14
CA VAL A 303 14.42 13.30 -4.44
C VAL A 303 13.60 12.69 -5.57
N PHE A 304 12.43 13.25 -5.88
CA PHE A 304 11.62 12.82 -7.01
C PHE A 304 11.78 13.77 -8.19
N SER A 305 12.09 13.21 -9.34
CA SER A 305 12.27 13.90 -10.62
C SER A 305 11.65 13.12 -11.79
N ILE A 306 10.68 12.26 -11.48
CA ILE A 306 10.04 11.35 -12.44
C ILE A 306 9.28 12.14 -13.50
N TYR A 307 8.58 13.21 -13.05
CA TYR A 307 7.68 14.00 -13.86
C TYR A 307 8.16 15.43 -14.11
N ASP A 308 9.45 15.67 -13.97
CA ASP A 308 10.05 17.00 -14.27
C ASP A 308 9.74 17.47 -15.70
N ALA A 309 9.67 16.53 -16.66
CA ALA A 309 9.30 16.83 -18.04
C ALA A 309 7.84 17.35 -18.20
N TRP A 310 7.01 17.18 -17.19
CA TRP A 310 5.63 17.68 -17.18
C TRP A 310 5.48 19.02 -16.44
N LYS A 311 6.54 19.56 -15.85
CA LYS A 311 6.54 20.91 -15.29
C LYS A 311 6.24 21.94 -16.39
N GLY A 312 5.27 22.81 -16.13
CA GLY A 312 4.83 23.80 -17.11
C GLY A 312 3.86 23.32 -18.19
N VAL A 313 3.53 22.02 -18.24
CA VAL A 313 2.42 21.53 -19.06
C VAL A 313 1.12 22.15 -18.56
N SER A 314 0.27 22.60 -19.48
CA SER A 314 -1.03 23.21 -19.17
C SER A 314 -2.07 22.73 -20.17
N GLY A 315 -3.36 22.78 -19.79
CA GLY A 315 -4.46 22.37 -20.65
C GLY A 315 -5.53 21.60 -19.90
N HIS A 316 -6.36 20.89 -20.66
CA HIS A 316 -7.43 20.03 -20.16
C HIS A 316 -7.14 18.57 -20.51
N GLY A 317 -7.97 17.65 -20.01
CA GLY A 317 -7.80 16.21 -20.26
C GLY A 317 -6.45 15.71 -19.72
N SER A 318 -5.74 14.90 -20.51
CA SER A 318 -4.49 14.28 -20.07
C SER A 318 -3.37 15.27 -19.77
N ASP A 319 -3.33 16.44 -20.44
CA ASP A 319 -2.33 17.46 -20.13
C ASP A 319 -2.63 18.14 -18.79
N GLY A 320 -3.89 18.39 -18.46
CA GLY A 320 -4.30 18.87 -17.14
C GLY A 320 -3.95 17.88 -16.03
N ALA A 321 -4.14 16.58 -16.27
CA ALA A 321 -3.78 15.52 -15.34
C ALA A 321 -2.25 15.40 -15.16
N ARG A 322 -1.45 15.48 -16.24
CA ARG A 322 0.02 15.52 -16.16
C ARG A 322 0.52 16.71 -15.36
N ALA A 323 -0.09 17.87 -15.57
CA ALA A 323 0.22 19.07 -14.77
C ALA A 323 -0.07 18.85 -13.27
N ALA A 324 -1.17 18.17 -12.93
CA ALA A 324 -1.50 17.83 -11.56
C ALA A 324 -0.46 16.87 -10.94
N VAL A 325 -0.04 15.83 -11.68
CA VAL A 325 1.02 14.91 -11.26
C VAL A 325 2.32 15.66 -10.97
N ALA A 326 2.76 16.53 -11.87
CA ALA A 326 3.99 17.31 -11.68
C ALA A 326 3.91 18.27 -10.49
N ARG A 327 2.74 18.89 -10.23
CA ARG A 327 2.53 19.70 -9.01
C ARG A 327 2.54 18.86 -7.75
N GLY A 328 1.97 17.64 -7.81
CA GLY A 328 2.01 16.68 -6.70
C GLY A 328 3.43 16.23 -6.36
N GLU A 329 4.25 15.94 -7.38
CA GLU A 329 5.69 15.65 -7.18
C GLU A 329 6.41 16.83 -6.54
N GLN A 330 6.16 18.05 -7.02
CA GLN A 330 6.73 19.25 -6.44
C GLN A 330 6.29 19.44 -4.98
N LEU A 331 5.01 19.23 -4.65
CA LEU A 331 4.51 19.29 -3.28
C LEU A 331 5.20 18.26 -2.39
N PHE A 332 5.35 17.03 -2.85
CA PHE A 332 6.05 15.97 -2.12
C PHE A 332 7.48 16.37 -1.77
N ASN A 333 8.18 16.98 -2.70
CA ASN A 333 9.57 17.42 -2.53
C ASN A 333 9.72 18.68 -1.67
N THR A 334 8.73 19.61 -1.69
CA THR A 334 8.97 20.98 -1.20
C THR A 334 8.00 21.51 -0.17
N LYS A 335 6.83 20.84 0.04
CA LYS A 335 5.85 21.30 1.03
C LYS A 335 6.46 21.18 2.44
N LEU A 336 6.63 22.32 3.09
CA LEU A 336 7.19 22.36 4.45
C LEU A 336 6.21 21.76 5.47
N ILE A 337 6.75 20.94 6.34
CA ILE A 337 6.06 20.22 7.40
C ILE A 337 6.82 20.48 8.71
N ASN A 338 6.09 20.78 9.76
CA ASN A 338 6.63 20.81 11.12
C ASN A 338 6.53 19.40 11.73
N ILE A 339 7.58 18.61 11.59
CA ILE A 339 7.64 17.24 12.11
C ILE A 339 7.84 17.29 13.61
N SER A 340 6.82 16.85 14.38
CA SER A 340 6.84 16.83 15.85
C SER A 340 6.22 15.55 16.39
N GLY A 341 6.72 15.08 17.53
CA GLY A 341 6.23 13.88 18.21
C GLY A 341 6.42 12.60 17.38
N VAL A 342 7.43 12.56 16.51
CA VAL A 342 7.82 11.38 15.71
C VAL A 342 9.04 10.75 16.39
N SER A 343 8.83 9.63 17.07
CA SER A 343 9.91 8.87 17.67
C SER A 343 10.79 8.26 16.56
N GLY A 344 12.10 8.40 16.70
CA GLY A 344 13.11 8.15 15.67
C GLY A 344 13.56 9.40 14.91
N ILE A 345 12.88 10.55 15.11
CA ILE A 345 13.31 11.87 14.63
C ILE A 345 13.44 12.83 15.81
N ASN A 346 12.36 13.06 16.56
CA ASN A 346 12.33 14.08 17.59
C ASN A 346 13.03 13.66 18.89
N ASP A 347 13.25 12.37 19.09
CA ASP A 347 14.01 11.77 20.20
C ASP A 347 15.34 11.14 19.74
N GLU A 348 15.81 11.49 18.55
CA GLU A 348 17.05 10.97 17.99
C GLU A 348 18.22 11.91 18.32
N PRO A 349 19.25 11.45 19.06
CA PRO A 349 20.39 12.28 19.45
C PRO A 349 21.15 12.91 18.28
N ALA A 350 21.20 12.24 17.13
CA ALA A 350 21.85 12.76 15.93
C ALA A 350 21.18 14.05 15.40
N PHE A 351 19.87 14.23 15.65
CA PHE A 351 19.16 15.49 15.39
C PHE A 351 19.26 16.49 16.57
N GLY A 352 19.83 16.10 17.70
CA GLY A 352 19.86 16.93 18.91
C GLY A 352 18.55 16.92 19.70
N ASN A 353 17.70 15.90 19.51
CA ASN A 353 16.38 15.73 20.17
C ASN A 353 15.47 16.96 20.02
N PRO A 354 15.26 17.50 18.82
CA PRO A 354 14.50 18.73 18.65
C PRO A 354 13.00 18.48 18.84
N LEU A 355 12.29 19.41 19.47
CA LEU A 355 10.83 19.34 19.60
C LEU A 355 10.13 19.39 18.22
N VAL A 356 10.72 20.09 17.26
CA VAL A 356 10.22 20.23 15.90
C VAL A 356 11.37 20.19 14.91
N VAL A 357 11.27 19.33 13.89
CA VAL A 357 12.12 19.36 12.70
C VAL A 357 11.32 19.95 11.54
N LYS A 358 11.88 20.99 10.91
CA LYS A 358 11.31 21.50 9.64
C LYS A 358 11.79 20.62 8.51
N GLY A 359 10.87 19.92 7.86
CA GLY A 359 11.17 18.98 6.78
C GLY A 359 10.12 19.01 5.68
N THR A 360 10.19 18.02 4.83
CA THR A 360 9.23 17.74 3.74
C THR A 360 8.86 16.26 3.82
N CYS A 361 8.03 15.75 2.89
CA CYS A 361 7.77 14.31 2.79
C CYS A 361 9.09 13.53 2.61
N THR A 362 10.04 14.12 1.90
CA THR A 362 11.33 13.51 1.58
C THR A 362 12.29 13.43 2.77
N THR A 363 12.00 14.09 3.89
CA THR A 363 12.75 13.89 5.15
C THR A 363 12.66 12.46 5.66
N CYS A 364 11.54 11.77 5.37
CA CYS A 364 11.31 10.37 5.72
C CYS A 364 11.33 9.43 4.49
N HIS A 365 11.25 9.99 3.27
CA HIS A 365 11.24 9.29 1.99
C HIS A 365 12.40 9.78 1.12
N ASP A 366 13.63 9.64 1.64
CA ASP A 366 14.84 10.29 1.16
C ASP A 366 15.54 9.57 0.00
N THR A 367 15.20 8.31 -0.30
CA THR A 367 15.77 7.60 -1.45
C THR A 367 15.21 8.15 -2.77
N PRO A 368 16.06 8.64 -3.69
CA PRO A 368 15.62 9.24 -4.95
C PRO A 368 14.72 8.31 -5.79
N ASN A 369 13.59 8.83 -6.26
CA ASN A 369 12.61 8.14 -7.10
C ASN A 369 12.02 6.82 -6.56
N SER A 370 12.46 6.33 -5.41
CA SER A 370 11.97 5.11 -4.75
C SER A 370 11.16 5.40 -3.50
N GLY A 371 11.56 6.41 -2.73
CA GLY A 371 10.79 6.99 -1.63
C GLY A 371 10.71 6.13 -0.36
N ASN A 372 11.74 5.32 -0.07
CA ASN A 372 11.94 4.73 1.26
C ASN A 372 13.01 5.50 2.03
N HIS A 373 13.26 5.13 3.29
CA HIS A 373 14.47 5.56 3.97
C HIS A 373 15.71 4.90 3.35
N SER A 374 16.73 5.69 3.08
CA SER A 374 18.00 5.19 2.55
C SER A 374 18.86 4.47 3.60
N VAL A 375 18.54 4.65 4.88
CA VAL A 375 19.16 3.97 6.03
C VAL A 375 18.11 3.22 6.84
N ALA A 376 18.54 2.33 7.74
CA ALA A 376 17.66 1.63 8.67
C ALA A 376 17.16 2.58 9.78
N ALA A 377 16.13 3.36 9.50
CA ALA A 377 15.55 4.35 10.40
C ALA A 377 14.04 4.10 10.61
N PRO A 378 13.65 3.18 11.50
CA PRO A 378 12.25 2.96 11.83
C PRO A 378 11.69 4.15 12.62
N LEU A 379 10.48 4.61 12.26
CA LEU A 379 9.83 5.78 12.81
C LEU A 379 8.45 5.43 13.39
N ASP A 380 8.09 6.09 14.49
CA ASP A 380 6.73 6.10 15.01
C ASP A 380 6.00 7.36 14.52
N ILE A 381 5.16 7.19 13.54
CA ILE A 381 4.31 8.27 13.00
C ILE A 381 2.90 8.26 13.59
N GLY A 382 2.65 7.49 14.66
CA GLY A 382 1.37 7.43 15.36
C GLY A 382 0.33 6.50 14.73
N LEU A 383 0.74 5.54 13.91
CA LEU A 383 -0.20 4.60 13.25
C LEU A 383 -0.82 3.60 14.22
N THR A 384 -0.17 3.33 15.35
CA THR A 384 -0.59 2.34 16.33
C THR A 384 -1.18 2.94 17.59
N ASP A 385 -1.37 4.27 17.62
CA ASP A 385 -1.93 4.99 18.74
C ASP A 385 -3.39 4.60 19.00
N VAL A 386 -3.82 4.72 20.24
CA VAL A 386 -5.13 4.28 20.70
C VAL A 386 -6.30 4.98 20.01
N ASP A 387 -6.15 6.25 19.65
CA ASP A 387 -7.15 7.06 18.94
C ASP A 387 -7.35 6.62 17.47
N ARG A 388 -6.46 5.79 16.95
CA ARG A 388 -6.53 5.20 15.61
C ARG A 388 -6.93 3.74 15.59
N ARG A 389 -7.17 3.16 16.76
CA ARG A 389 -7.66 1.79 16.87
C ARG A 389 -9.01 1.63 16.20
N THR A 390 -9.16 0.60 15.39
CA THR A 390 -10.46 0.11 14.94
C THR A 390 -10.91 -1.07 15.82
N PRO A 391 -12.24 -1.33 15.97
CA PRO A 391 -12.74 -2.37 16.89
C PRO A 391 -12.24 -3.79 16.61
N ASP A 392 -11.75 -4.04 15.40
CA ASP A 392 -11.20 -5.32 14.95
C ASP A 392 -9.70 -5.48 15.22
N MET A 393 -9.06 -4.46 15.83
CA MET A 393 -7.62 -4.52 16.18
C MET A 393 -7.44 -4.77 17.67
N PRO A 394 -6.53 -5.66 18.09
CA PRO A 394 -6.10 -5.77 19.47
C PRO A 394 -5.55 -4.44 20.00
N LEU A 395 -5.66 -4.23 21.30
CA LEU A 395 -5.04 -3.10 22.01
C LEU A 395 -4.27 -3.65 23.20
N TYR A 396 -3.00 -3.30 23.26
CA TYR A 396 -2.07 -3.72 24.29
C TYR A 396 -1.80 -2.53 25.23
N THR A 397 -1.88 -2.76 26.54
CA THR A 397 -1.39 -1.82 27.54
C THR A 397 -0.05 -2.34 28.03
N LEU A 398 1.00 -1.60 27.65
CA LEU A 398 2.37 -1.90 28.04
C LEU A 398 2.77 -0.98 29.21
N ARG A 399 3.59 -1.48 30.12
CA ARG A 399 4.14 -0.73 31.23
C ARG A 399 5.66 -0.81 31.21
N ASN A 400 6.32 0.34 31.27
CA ASN A 400 7.77 0.41 31.47
C ASN A 400 8.12 -0.12 32.87
N LYS A 401 9.02 -1.10 32.93
CA LYS A 401 9.41 -1.78 34.19
C LYS A 401 10.19 -0.87 35.15
N THR A 402 10.84 0.17 34.63
CA THR A 402 11.67 1.10 35.43
C THR A 402 10.87 2.32 35.88
N THR A 403 10.17 2.97 34.95
CA THR A 403 9.46 4.25 35.23
C THR A 403 8.02 4.04 35.71
N GLY A 404 7.41 2.88 35.44
CA GLY A 404 5.99 2.61 35.65
C GLY A 404 5.07 3.30 34.64
N GLU A 405 5.61 4.03 33.68
CA GLU A 405 4.85 4.67 32.60
C GLU A 405 4.07 3.63 31.80
N THR A 406 2.84 3.97 31.38
CA THR A 406 2.02 3.08 30.57
C THR A 406 1.81 3.66 29.17
N ARG A 407 1.81 2.80 28.16
CA ARG A 407 1.49 3.14 26.78
C ARG A 407 0.47 2.13 26.19
N LEU A 408 -0.52 2.65 25.48
CA LEU A 408 -1.48 1.86 24.72
C LEU A 408 -1.05 1.83 23.26
N THR A 409 -1.06 0.64 22.65
CA THR A 409 -0.68 0.49 21.24
C THR A 409 -1.39 -0.72 20.63
N THR A 410 -1.71 -0.64 19.35
CA THR A 410 -2.25 -1.78 18.59
C THR A 410 -1.15 -2.70 18.04
N ASP A 411 0.08 -2.20 17.96
CA ASP A 411 1.27 -2.96 17.54
C ASP A 411 2.53 -2.27 18.09
N PRO A 412 3.31 -2.92 18.97
CA PRO A 412 4.55 -2.35 19.50
C PRO A 412 5.68 -2.18 18.47
N GLY A 413 5.54 -2.75 17.27
CA GLY A 413 6.52 -2.58 16.19
C GLY A 413 7.94 -3.03 16.56
N ARG A 414 8.92 -2.17 16.30
CA ARG A 414 10.35 -2.40 16.53
C ARG A 414 10.69 -2.79 17.97
N ALA A 415 9.92 -2.33 18.95
CA ALA A 415 10.15 -2.65 20.36
C ALA A 415 10.11 -4.16 20.65
N LEU A 416 9.37 -4.95 19.85
CA LEU A 416 9.34 -6.42 19.99
C LEU A 416 10.64 -7.08 19.54
N ILE A 417 11.52 -6.37 18.86
CA ILE A 417 12.81 -6.86 18.37
C ILE A 417 13.94 -6.39 19.29
N THR A 418 13.89 -5.11 19.67
CA THR A 418 14.95 -4.49 20.48
C THR A 418 14.73 -4.63 21.98
N GLY A 419 13.50 -4.83 22.43
CA GLY A 419 13.12 -4.77 23.83
C GLY A 419 13.07 -3.35 24.41
N ARG A 420 13.34 -2.31 23.62
CA ARG A 420 13.46 -0.92 24.09
C ARG A 420 12.09 -0.23 24.14
N TRP A 421 11.83 0.48 25.24
CA TRP A 421 10.62 1.27 25.44
C TRP A 421 10.43 2.36 24.37
N THR A 422 11.50 3.02 23.99
CA THR A 422 11.51 4.10 22.99
C THR A 422 11.19 3.64 21.58
N ASP A 423 11.30 2.35 21.30
CA ASP A 423 11.05 1.79 19.96
C ASP A 423 9.59 1.34 19.75
N ILE A 424 8.72 1.52 20.77
CA ILE A 424 7.29 1.19 20.63
C ILE A 424 6.65 2.03 19.52
N GLY A 425 5.97 1.34 18.60
CA GLY A 425 5.27 1.96 17.49
C GLY A 425 6.15 2.35 16.30
N ARG A 426 7.47 2.08 16.35
CA ARG A 426 8.37 2.37 15.23
C ARG A 426 8.30 1.30 14.14
N PHE A 427 8.18 1.75 12.89
CA PHE A 427 8.18 0.93 11.68
C PHE A 427 9.06 1.54 10.60
N LYS A 428 9.56 0.69 9.70
CA LYS A 428 10.29 1.17 8.52
C LYS A 428 9.36 1.89 7.55
N GLY A 429 9.87 2.91 6.86
CA GLY A 429 9.23 3.50 5.68
C GLY A 429 9.25 2.52 4.50
N PRO A 430 8.10 2.16 3.89
CA PRO A 430 8.08 1.29 2.72
C PRO A 430 8.49 2.04 1.45
N ILE A 431 8.91 1.28 0.42
CA ILE A 431 9.12 1.79 -0.93
C ILE A 431 7.80 2.27 -1.52
N LEU A 432 7.78 3.48 -2.10
CA LEU A 432 6.58 4.13 -2.63
C LEU A 432 6.32 3.82 -4.13
N ARG A 433 6.77 2.68 -4.66
CA ARG A 433 6.54 2.31 -6.06
C ARG A 433 5.52 1.18 -6.18
N GLY A 434 4.67 1.22 -7.22
CA GLY A 434 3.60 0.27 -7.42
C GLY A 434 2.44 0.42 -6.41
N LEU A 435 2.24 1.60 -5.82
CA LEU A 435 1.25 1.83 -4.76
C LEU A 435 -0.18 1.58 -5.22
N ALA A 436 -0.55 2.00 -6.44
CA ALA A 436 -1.91 1.92 -6.95
C ALA A 436 -2.48 0.49 -7.00
N ALA A 437 -1.59 -0.52 -7.08
CA ALA A 437 -1.97 -1.93 -7.09
C ALA A 437 -2.15 -2.55 -5.69
N ARG A 438 -1.86 -1.82 -4.60
CA ARG A 438 -1.65 -2.42 -3.28
C ARG A 438 -2.49 -1.81 -2.15
N ALA A 439 -3.60 -1.16 -2.47
CA ALA A 439 -4.53 -0.72 -1.42
C ALA A 439 -5.05 -1.94 -0.61
N PRO A 440 -5.40 -1.77 0.69
CA PRO A 440 -5.25 -0.58 1.53
C PRO A 440 -3.80 -0.36 2.01
N TYR A 441 -3.53 0.83 2.55
CA TYR A 441 -2.18 1.30 2.88
C TYR A 441 -1.89 1.21 4.38
N PHE A 442 -0.62 1.51 4.73
CA PHE A 442 0.04 1.33 6.01
C PHE A 442 0.24 -0.15 6.39
N HIS A 443 1.03 -0.40 7.44
CA HIS A 443 1.35 -1.76 7.87
C HIS A 443 0.10 -2.56 8.26
N ASN A 444 -0.93 -1.91 8.76
CA ASN A 444 -2.17 -2.51 9.28
C ASN A 444 -3.38 -2.35 8.34
N GLY A 445 -3.20 -1.81 7.13
CA GLY A 445 -4.28 -1.61 6.18
C GLY A 445 -5.33 -0.57 6.61
N SER A 446 -4.97 0.38 7.49
CA SER A 446 -5.92 1.35 8.05
C SER A 446 -6.35 2.44 7.07
N ALA A 447 -5.56 2.73 6.04
CA ALA A 447 -5.93 3.69 5.00
C ALA A 447 -6.44 2.96 3.76
N LYS A 448 -7.74 3.05 3.50
CA LYS A 448 -8.40 2.33 2.40
C LYS A 448 -7.99 2.80 1.01
N ASP A 449 -7.58 4.07 0.86
CA ASP A 449 -7.25 4.73 -0.39
C ASP A 449 -6.23 5.86 -0.19
N PHE A 450 -5.78 6.50 -1.28
CA PHE A 450 -4.82 7.61 -1.22
C PHE A 450 -5.37 8.83 -0.47
N GLN A 451 -6.68 9.09 -0.53
CA GLN A 451 -7.29 10.18 0.21
C GLN A 451 -7.07 9.98 1.72
N ALA A 452 -7.33 8.77 2.21
CA ALA A 452 -7.11 8.42 3.62
C ALA A 452 -5.64 8.53 4.03
N VAL A 453 -4.69 8.19 3.13
CA VAL A 453 -3.25 8.38 3.39
C VAL A 453 -2.91 9.86 3.53
N VAL A 454 -3.34 10.70 2.59
CA VAL A 454 -3.03 12.14 2.61
C VAL A 454 -3.70 12.83 3.81
N ASP A 455 -4.94 12.45 4.13
CA ASP A 455 -5.66 12.99 5.29
C ASP A 455 -5.02 12.58 6.62
N PHE A 456 -4.44 11.36 6.68
CA PHE A 456 -3.65 10.93 7.84
C PHE A 456 -2.46 11.86 8.07
N TYR A 457 -1.62 12.08 7.05
CA TYR A 457 -0.44 12.95 7.19
C TYR A 457 -0.82 14.40 7.46
N ASP A 458 -1.87 14.90 6.81
CA ASP A 458 -2.39 16.25 7.03
C ASP A 458 -2.82 16.46 8.50
N SER A 459 -3.60 15.53 9.04
CA SER A 459 -4.08 15.60 10.43
C SER A 459 -2.98 15.35 11.45
N ARG A 460 -2.09 14.36 11.18
CA ARG A 460 -1.04 13.94 12.14
C ARG A 460 0.07 14.98 12.29
N LEU A 461 0.45 15.63 11.21
CA LEU A 461 1.56 16.58 11.18
C LEU A 461 1.08 18.03 11.03
N GLY A 462 -0.22 18.29 10.96
CA GLY A 462 -0.76 19.64 10.82
C GLY A 462 -0.29 20.35 9.55
N VAL A 463 -0.19 19.65 8.41
CA VAL A 463 0.42 20.18 7.18
C VAL A 463 -0.41 21.31 6.59
N GLY A 464 -1.74 21.26 6.74
CA GLY A 464 -2.66 22.27 6.22
C GLY A 464 -2.75 22.28 4.70
N PHE A 465 -2.86 21.13 4.07
CA PHE A 465 -3.08 21.04 2.63
C PHE A 465 -4.42 21.65 2.24
N THR A 466 -4.41 22.45 1.18
CA THR A 466 -5.63 22.83 0.47
C THR A 466 -6.24 21.63 -0.26
N GLY A 467 -7.52 21.72 -0.64
CA GLY A 467 -8.15 20.65 -1.43
C GLY A 467 -7.44 20.37 -2.75
N GLN A 468 -6.90 21.42 -3.42
CA GLN A 468 -6.14 21.27 -4.65
C GLN A 468 -4.78 20.57 -4.40
N GLU A 469 -4.06 20.95 -3.35
CA GLU A 469 -2.80 20.30 -2.99
C GLU A 469 -3.00 18.81 -2.66
N LYS A 470 -4.08 18.44 -1.95
CA LYS A 470 -4.43 17.03 -1.72
C LYS A 470 -4.69 16.29 -3.03
N ALA A 471 -5.45 16.89 -3.94
CA ALA A 471 -5.75 16.28 -5.24
C ALA A 471 -4.47 16.12 -6.09
N ASP A 472 -3.59 17.11 -6.14
CA ASP A 472 -2.32 17.04 -6.86
C ASP A 472 -1.38 15.99 -6.25
N LEU A 473 -1.28 15.93 -4.93
CA LEU A 473 -0.47 14.92 -4.24
C LEU A 473 -0.99 13.49 -4.50
N ILE A 474 -2.30 13.28 -4.47
CA ILE A 474 -2.94 12.00 -4.82
C ILE A 474 -2.66 11.66 -6.29
N ALA A 475 -2.75 12.64 -7.21
CA ALA A 475 -2.41 12.42 -8.61
C ALA A 475 -0.96 11.93 -8.79
N PHE A 476 -0.01 12.46 -8.03
CA PHE A 476 1.37 11.97 -8.02
C PHE A 476 1.49 10.56 -7.42
N LEU A 477 0.95 10.33 -6.22
CA LEU A 477 1.10 9.04 -5.51
C LEU A 477 0.56 7.85 -6.31
N ARG A 478 -0.52 8.04 -7.08
CA ARG A 478 -1.11 6.97 -7.89
C ARG A 478 -0.29 6.62 -9.14
N THR A 479 0.72 7.43 -9.49
CA THR A 479 1.62 7.20 -10.64
C THR A 479 2.97 6.59 -10.25
N LEU A 480 3.17 6.29 -8.96
CA LEU A 480 4.40 5.66 -8.45
C LEU A 480 4.38 4.08 -8.58
#